data_83484c79063a6bf4a027349fb9f29e0e
#
_entry.id   83484c79063a6bf4a027349fb9f29e0e
#
_cell.length_a   1.000
_cell.length_b   1.000
_cell.length_c   1.000
_cell.angle_alpha   90.00
_cell.angle_beta   90.00
_cell.angle_gamma   90.00
#
_symmetry.space_group_name_H-M   'P 1'
#
loop_
_entity.id
_entity.type
_entity.pdbx_description
1 polymer ?
#
loop_
_entity_poly.entity_id
_entity_poly.type
_entity_poly.pdbx_seq_one_letter_code
_entity_poly.pdbx_strand_id
1 'polypeptide(L)'
;MSRNYQQRGSALIIVIFIIVIVGFLATSLTRTSWSTHDTNTRSVLGTQAWLLSHSVNEYVMTQFYPSIDLLASSAVSTVCTNLEPLGVVSEAKSLISRVPMNCSLNSLECSSRGELGGLVFYVLESSVICGSGISRVQRNQEVWVRE
;
A
#
# COMPACT_ATOMS: atom_id res chain seq x y z
N MET A 1 4.70 -66.44 41.92
CA MET A 1 4.45 -65.11 42.53
C MET A 1 5.13 -64.05 41.67
N SER A 2 4.36 -63.41 40.82
CA SER A 2 4.87 -62.37 39.90
C SER A 2 4.89 -61.01 40.65
N ARG A 3 6.05 -60.45 40.87
CA ARG A 3 6.24 -59.15 41.52
C ARG A 3 5.96 -58.05 40.49
N ASN A 4 4.79 -57.46 40.54
CA ASN A 4 4.46 -56.24 39.80
C ASN A 4 5.30 -55.10 40.38
N TYR A 5 6.43 -54.78 39.74
CA TYR A 5 7.16 -53.56 39.99
C TYR A 5 6.34 -52.40 39.45
N GLN A 6 5.78 -51.62 40.33
CA GLN A 6 5.05 -50.41 39.99
C GLN A 6 6.06 -49.34 39.48
N GLN A 7 6.10 -49.18 38.17
CA GLN A 7 6.83 -48.07 37.50
C GLN A 7 6.04 -46.77 37.65
N ARG A 8 5.88 -46.26 38.88
CA ARG A 8 5.14 -45.02 39.14
C ARG A 8 5.99 -43.75 38.93
N GLY A 9 7.30 -43.80 38.88
CA GLY A 9 8.20 -42.65 38.73
C GLY A 9 8.43 -42.23 37.28
N SER A 10 8.40 -43.17 36.32
CA SER A 10 8.70 -42.88 34.90
C SER A 10 7.58 -42.12 34.18
N ALA A 11 6.33 -42.37 34.52
CA ALA A 11 5.20 -41.71 33.88
C ALA A 11 5.15 -40.18 34.14
N LEU A 12 5.53 -39.74 35.33
CA LEU A 12 5.56 -38.34 35.73
C LEU A 12 6.59 -37.55 34.91
N ILE A 13 7.78 -38.13 34.71
CA ILE A 13 8.87 -37.51 33.92
C ILE A 13 8.42 -37.37 32.47
N ILE A 14 7.75 -38.37 31.89
CA ILE A 14 7.25 -38.33 30.52
C ILE A 14 6.16 -37.26 30.37
N VAL A 15 5.24 -37.12 31.31
CA VAL A 15 4.20 -36.12 31.31
C VAL A 15 4.79 -34.69 31.37
N ILE A 16 5.74 -34.44 32.27
CA ILE A 16 6.41 -33.13 32.35
C ILE A 16 7.14 -32.84 31.05
N PHE A 17 7.86 -33.79 30.48
CA PHE A 17 8.57 -33.62 29.21
C PHE A 17 7.62 -33.25 28.06
N ILE A 18 6.48 -33.94 27.93
CA ILE A 18 5.48 -33.65 26.93
C ILE A 18 4.92 -32.24 27.12
N ILE A 19 4.55 -31.84 28.34
CA ILE A 19 4.01 -30.50 28.62
C ILE A 19 5.01 -29.40 28.22
N VAL A 20 6.30 -29.58 28.55
CA VAL A 20 7.36 -28.62 28.22
C VAL A 20 7.50 -28.50 26.69
N ILE A 21 7.56 -29.63 25.97
CA ILE A 21 7.71 -29.61 24.51
C ILE A 21 6.48 -28.98 23.84
N VAL A 22 5.27 -29.39 24.24
CA VAL A 22 4.03 -28.83 23.67
C VAL A 22 3.91 -27.35 23.99
N GLY A 23 4.24 -26.93 25.20
CA GLY A 23 4.29 -25.52 25.59
C GLY A 23 5.26 -24.70 24.73
N PHE A 24 6.46 -25.23 24.49
CA PHE A 24 7.46 -24.58 23.64
C PHE A 24 6.99 -24.46 22.18
N LEU A 25 6.40 -25.52 21.62
CA LEU A 25 5.85 -25.51 20.27
C LEU A 25 4.67 -24.53 20.14
N ALA A 26 3.78 -24.49 21.12
CA ALA A 26 2.66 -23.55 21.14
C ALA A 26 3.14 -22.08 21.14
N THR A 27 4.14 -21.74 21.95
CA THR A 27 4.70 -20.37 21.96
C THR A 27 5.39 -20.01 20.65
N SER A 28 6.08 -20.96 20.02
CA SER A 28 6.72 -20.78 18.72
C SER A 28 5.71 -20.51 17.61
N LEU A 29 4.62 -21.29 17.56
CA LEU A 29 3.53 -21.10 16.59
C LEU A 29 2.84 -19.75 16.76
N THR A 30 2.60 -19.31 17.99
CA THR A 30 1.98 -18.02 18.26
C THR A 30 2.84 -16.87 17.72
N ARG A 31 4.15 -16.88 17.94
CA ARG A 31 5.06 -15.87 17.39
C ARG A 31 5.00 -15.77 15.86
N THR A 32 5.01 -16.90 15.18
CA THR A 32 4.93 -16.95 13.70
C THR A 32 3.61 -16.41 13.21
N SER A 33 2.51 -16.74 13.88
CA SER A 33 1.17 -16.25 13.51
C SER A 33 1.07 -14.72 13.60
N TRP A 34 1.56 -14.11 14.66
CA TRP A 34 1.56 -12.64 14.81
C TRP A 34 2.36 -11.95 13.70
N SER A 35 3.56 -12.45 13.37
CA SER A 35 4.38 -11.91 12.28
C SER A 35 3.67 -12.01 10.93
N THR A 36 2.99 -13.11 10.66
CA THR A 36 2.25 -13.32 9.40
C THR A 36 1.05 -12.37 9.30
N HIS A 37 0.33 -12.13 10.39
CA HIS A 37 -0.79 -11.18 10.40
C HIS A 37 -0.34 -9.75 10.13
N ASP A 38 0.75 -9.28 10.73
CA ASP A 38 1.28 -7.94 10.48
C ASP A 38 1.72 -7.79 9.01
N THR A 39 2.43 -8.76 8.48
CA THR A 39 2.89 -8.77 7.09
C THR A 39 1.70 -8.77 6.11
N ASN A 40 0.67 -9.57 6.36
CA ASN A 40 -0.54 -9.61 5.54
C ASN A 40 -1.28 -8.27 5.55
N THR A 41 -1.46 -7.67 6.72
CA THR A 41 -2.12 -6.37 6.85
C THR A 41 -1.38 -5.30 6.06
N ARG A 42 -0.06 -5.23 6.20
CA ARG A 42 0.77 -4.28 5.45
C ARG A 42 0.76 -4.54 3.95
N SER A 43 0.72 -5.79 3.52
CA SER A 43 0.62 -6.16 2.10
C SER A 43 -0.70 -5.68 1.50
N VAL A 44 -1.82 -5.92 2.17
CA VAL A 44 -3.15 -5.47 1.73
C VAL A 44 -3.21 -3.95 1.66
N LEU A 45 -2.79 -3.25 2.72
CA LEU A 45 -2.75 -1.78 2.73
C LEU A 45 -1.82 -1.22 1.65
N GLY A 46 -0.69 -1.89 1.40
CA GLY A 46 0.25 -1.52 0.34
C GLY A 46 -0.35 -1.65 -1.05
N THR A 47 -1.11 -2.71 -1.31
CA THR A 47 -1.83 -2.89 -2.58
C THR A 47 -2.94 -1.85 -2.75
N GLN A 48 -3.68 -1.53 -1.69
CA GLN A 48 -4.70 -0.48 -1.70
C GLN A 48 -4.08 0.90 -1.99
N ALA A 49 -3.01 1.26 -1.31
CA ALA A 49 -2.30 2.52 -1.54
C ALA A 49 -1.77 2.62 -2.97
N TRP A 50 -1.24 1.52 -3.50
CA TRP A 50 -0.75 1.44 -4.87
C TRP A 50 -1.88 1.62 -5.89
N LEU A 51 -3.00 0.92 -5.75
CA LEU A 51 -4.15 1.05 -6.64
C LEU A 51 -4.75 2.46 -6.62
N LEU A 52 -4.87 3.07 -5.44
CA LEU A 52 -5.39 4.43 -5.30
C LEU A 52 -4.43 5.46 -5.91
N SER A 53 -3.12 5.30 -5.75
CA SER A 53 -2.12 6.13 -6.40
C SER A 53 -2.22 6.05 -7.93
N HIS A 54 -2.39 4.84 -8.48
CA HIS A 54 -2.68 4.67 -9.90
C HIS A 54 -3.97 5.38 -10.34
N SER A 55 -5.05 5.21 -9.58
CA SER A 55 -6.34 5.85 -9.89
C SER A 55 -6.24 7.37 -9.90
N VAL A 56 -5.45 7.96 -9.01
CA VAL A 56 -5.18 9.40 -9.01
C VAL A 56 -4.40 9.80 -10.26
N ASN A 57 -3.36 9.07 -10.63
CA ASN A 57 -2.60 9.35 -11.84
C ASN A 57 -3.47 9.25 -13.09
N GLU A 58 -4.29 8.20 -13.21
CA GLU A 58 -5.25 8.05 -14.31
C GLU A 58 -6.23 9.22 -14.40
N TYR A 59 -6.76 9.65 -13.26
CA TYR A 59 -7.63 10.83 -13.22
C TYR A 59 -6.90 12.08 -13.76
N VAL A 60 -5.67 12.35 -13.32
CA VAL A 60 -4.89 13.50 -13.79
C VAL A 60 -4.58 13.38 -15.29
N MET A 61 -4.30 12.16 -15.78
CA MET A 61 -4.08 11.89 -17.20
C MET A 61 -5.31 12.28 -18.05
N THR A 62 -6.53 12.10 -17.54
CA THR A 62 -7.73 12.56 -18.25
C THR A 62 -7.84 14.09 -18.35
N GLN A 63 -7.20 14.81 -17.42
CA GLN A 63 -7.10 16.27 -17.48
C GLN A 63 -6.01 16.74 -18.44
N PHE A 64 -4.91 15.98 -18.53
CA PHE A 64 -3.83 16.25 -19.49
C PHE A 64 -4.26 16.06 -20.95
N TYR A 65 -5.08 15.05 -21.20
CA TYR A 65 -5.52 14.65 -22.55
C TYR A 65 -7.05 14.55 -22.58
N PRO A 66 -7.78 15.67 -22.61
CA PRO A 66 -9.23 15.65 -22.65
C PRO A 66 -9.72 15.04 -23.96
N SER A 67 -10.52 13.97 -23.87
CA SER A 67 -10.97 13.18 -25.01
C SER A 67 -12.13 13.81 -25.81
N ILE A 68 -12.70 14.92 -25.33
CA ILE A 68 -13.98 15.47 -25.85
C ILE A 68 -13.79 16.32 -27.11
N ASP A 69 -12.59 16.88 -27.30
CA ASP A 69 -12.31 17.70 -28.49
C ASP A 69 -11.21 17.05 -29.32
N LEU A 70 -11.57 16.53 -30.49
CA LEU A 70 -10.63 16.04 -31.52
C LEU A 70 -9.65 17.12 -32.03
N LEU A 71 -9.85 18.38 -31.61
CA LEU A 71 -9.02 19.55 -31.92
C LEU A 71 -8.34 20.13 -30.68
N ALA A 72 -8.59 19.60 -29.49
CA ALA A 72 -7.95 20.06 -28.29
C ALA A 72 -6.48 19.59 -28.28
N SER A 73 -5.56 20.54 -28.29
CA SER A 73 -4.16 20.29 -27.96
C SER A 73 -4.06 19.73 -26.54
N SER A 74 -3.01 18.93 -26.29
CA SER A 74 -2.70 18.49 -24.92
C SER A 74 -2.64 19.69 -23.97
N ALA A 75 -3.14 19.51 -22.76
CA ALA A 75 -3.16 20.54 -21.73
C ALA A 75 -2.13 20.25 -20.63
N VAL A 76 -1.10 19.46 -20.93
CA VAL A 76 -0.15 18.94 -19.93
C VAL A 76 0.54 20.08 -19.21
N SER A 77 1.11 21.04 -19.94
CA SER A 77 1.81 22.21 -19.36
C SER A 77 0.91 23.02 -18.44
N THR A 78 -0.29 23.33 -18.91
CA THR A 78 -1.26 24.15 -18.17
C THR A 78 -1.73 23.45 -16.90
N VAL A 79 -2.11 22.20 -16.99
CA VAL A 79 -2.59 21.42 -15.83
C VAL A 79 -1.46 21.14 -14.85
N CYS A 80 -0.26 20.78 -15.35
CA CYS A 80 0.92 20.50 -14.53
C CYS A 80 1.32 21.68 -13.65
N THR A 81 1.26 22.91 -14.20
CA THR A 81 1.61 24.13 -13.44
C THR A 81 0.49 24.62 -12.52
N ASN A 82 -0.75 24.16 -12.70
CA ASN A 82 -1.92 24.69 -12.01
C ASN A 82 -2.78 23.59 -11.32
N LEU A 83 -2.19 22.51 -10.84
CA LEU A 83 -2.90 21.40 -10.19
C LEU A 83 -3.84 21.86 -9.06
N GLU A 84 -3.36 22.74 -8.17
CA GLU A 84 -4.15 23.29 -7.06
C GLU A 84 -5.24 24.28 -7.54
N PRO A 85 -4.91 25.33 -8.32
CA PRO A 85 -5.92 26.29 -8.80
C PRO A 85 -7.03 25.69 -9.64
N LEU A 86 -6.73 24.63 -10.41
CA LEU A 86 -7.71 23.91 -11.23
C LEU A 86 -8.57 22.93 -10.42
N GLY A 87 -8.33 22.79 -9.13
CA GLY A 87 -9.06 21.88 -8.26
C GLY A 87 -8.73 20.39 -8.47
N VAL A 88 -7.70 20.07 -9.26
CA VAL A 88 -7.30 18.68 -9.55
C VAL A 88 -6.91 17.93 -8.28
N VAL A 89 -6.18 18.59 -7.38
CA VAL A 89 -5.80 18.01 -6.09
C VAL A 89 -7.01 17.76 -5.19
N SER A 90 -7.98 18.68 -5.16
CA SER A 90 -9.19 18.53 -4.35
C SER A 90 -10.08 17.38 -4.85
N GLU A 91 -10.23 17.23 -6.16
CA GLU A 91 -10.95 16.10 -6.75
C GLU A 91 -10.21 14.77 -6.52
N ALA A 92 -8.88 14.74 -6.63
CA ALA A 92 -8.09 13.56 -6.31
C ALA A 92 -8.28 13.13 -4.85
N LYS A 93 -8.33 14.07 -3.90
CA LYS A 93 -8.67 13.79 -2.49
C LYS A 93 -10.10 13.26 -2.35
N SER A 94 -11.07 13.84 -3.09
CA SER A 94 -12.45 13.38 -3.11
C SER A 94 -12.57 11.95 -3.63
N LEU A 95 -11.86 11.58 -4.68
CA LEU A 95 -11.83 10.22 -5.22
C LEU A 95 -11.41 9.20 -4.15
N ILE A 96 -10.31 9.49 -3.43
CA ILE A 96 -9.83 8.60 -2.37
C ILE A 96 -10.83 8.51 -1.21
N SER A 97 -11.48 9.62 -0.83
CA SER A 97 -12.42 9.65 0.29
C SER A 97 -13.72 8.87 0.04
N ARG A 98 -14.08 8.63 -1.22
CA ARG A 98 -15.26 7.82 -1.60
C ARG A 98 -15.04 6.32 -1.37
N VAL A 99 -13.81 5.89 -1.24
CA VAL A 99 -13.49 4.48 -1.00
C VAL A 99 -13.59 4.19 0.49
N PRO A 100 -14.28 3.11 0.92
CA PRO A 100 -14.44 2.76 2.33
C PRO A 100 -13.15 2.16 2.91
N MET A 101 -12.05 2.88 2.75
CA MET A 101 -10.72 2.50 3.22
C MET A 101 -10.09 3.69 3.95
N ASN A 102 -9.30 3.43 4.97
CA ASN A 102 -8.57 4.47 5.69
C ASN A 102 -7.31 4.86 4.90
N CYS A 103 -7.53 5.56 3.78
CA CYS A 103 -6.47 6.06 2.89
C CYS A 103 -6.60 7.56 2.67
N SER A 104 -5.49 8.22 2.40
CA SER A 104 -5.43 9.65 2.09
C SER A 104 -4.36 9.97 1.07
N LEU A 105 -4.61 10.99 0.23
CA LEU A 105 -3.59 11.57 -0.64
C LEU A 105 -2.58 12.32 0.22
N ASN A 106 -1.31 11.94 0.12
CA ASN A 106 -0.21 12.60 0.81
C ASN A 106 0.35 13.76 -0.02
N SER A 107 0.67 13.50 -1.29
CA SER A 107 1.12 14.51 -2.25
C SER A 107 0.66 14.16 -3.65
N LEU A 108 0.50 15.20 -4.47
CA LEU A 108 0.28 15.12 -5.90
C LEU A 108 1.08 16.26 -6.53
N GLU A 109 2.13 15.93 -7.24
CA GLU A 109 3.07 16.88 -7.79
C GLU A 109 3.32 16.61 -9.27
N CYS A 110 3.50 17.69 -10.03
CA CYS A 110 3.89 17.61 -11.43
C CYS A 110 5.05 18.55 -11.67
N SER A 111 6.04 18.08 -12.42
CA SER A 111 7.23 18.89 -12.73
C SER A 111 7.74 18.64 -14.15
N SER A 112 8.19 19.70 -14.82
CA SER A 112 8.89 19.57 -16.10
C SER A 112 10.28 18.98 -15.89
N ARG A 113 10.70 18.07 -16.76
CA ARG A 113 12.01 17.42 -16.75
C ARG A 113 12.93 17.89 -17.89
N GLY A 114 12.41 18.71 -18.77
CA GLY A 114 13.16 19.27 -19.89
C GLY A 114 12.57 18.97 -21.25
N GLU A 115 13.26 19.41 -22.28
CA GLU A 115 12.87 19.26 -23.69
C GLU A 115 13.83 18.34 -24.42
N LEU A 116 13.29 17.49 -25.26
CA LEU A 116 14.05 16.62 -26.15
C LEU A 116 13.33 16.48 -27.49
N GLY A 117 13.99 16.82 -28.58
CA GLY A 117 13.43 16.68 -29.92
C GLY A 117 12.19 17.54 -30.19
N GLY A 118 12.04 18.69 -29.53
CA GLY A 118 10.90 19.58 -29.65
C GLY A 118 9.68 19.15 -28.82
N LEU A 119 9.83 18.14 -27.95
CA LEU A 119 8.80 17.69 -27.00
C LEU A 119 9.25 17.98 -25.58
N VAL A 120 8.36 18.55 -24.78
CA VAL A 120 8.59 18.80 -23.36
C VAL A 120 8.11 17.58 -22.55
N PHE A 121 8.94 17.10 -21.64
CA PHE A 121 8.65 15.97 -20.77
C PHE A 121 8.31 16.44 -19.37
N TYR A 122 7.26 15.84 -18.83
CA TYR A 122 6.79 16.10 -17.47
C TYR A 122 6.72 14.80 -16.68
N VAL A 123 6.87 14.90 -15.38
CA VAL A 123 6.68 13.80 -14.43
C VAL A 123 5.56 14.17 -13.49
N LEU A 124 4.55 13.33 -13.45
CA LEU A 124 3.47 13.36 -12.47
C LEU A 124 3.78 12.34 -11.38
N GLU A 125 3.84 12.77 -10.14
CA GLU A 125 4.06 11.92 -8.98
C GLU A 125 2.88 12.02 -8.02
N SER A 126 2.29 10.88 -7.67
CA SER A 126 1.26 10.78 -6.65
C SER A 126 1.72 9.90 -5.50
N SER A 127 1.37 10.29 -4.29
CA SER A 127 1.69 9.58 -3.06
C SER A 127 0.43 9.35 -2.24
N VAL A 128 0.13 8.10 -1.93
CA VAL A 128 -1.03 7.70 -1.13
C VAL A 128 -0.58 6.96 0.11
N ILE A 129 -1.22 7.27 1.24
CA ILE A 129 -1.00 6.62 2.52
C ILE A 129 -2.28 5.89 2.91
N CYS A 130 -2.15 4.61 3.29
CA CYS A 130 -3.24 3.80 3.84
C CYS A 130 -2.88 3.26 5.22
N GLY A 131 -3.91 3.08 6.07
CA GLY A 131 -3.75 2.58 7.42
C GLY A 131 -3.46 3.66 8.46
N SER A 132 -3.24 3.22 9.69
CA SER A 132 -2.96 4.11 10.83
C SER A 132 -1.93 3.48 11.78
N GLY A 133 -1.31 4.30 12.61
CA GLY A 133 -0.36 3.87 13.63
C GLY A 133 0.81 3.07 13.04
N ILE A 134 1.09 1.92 13.61
CA ILE A 134 2.21 1.03 13.21
C ILE A 134 1.99 0.31 11.88
N SER A 135 0.73 0.21 11.42
CA SER A 135 0.36 -0.44 10.16
C SER A 135 0.20 0.54 9.00
N ARG A 136 0.72 1.76 9.14
CA ARG A 136 0.68 2.78 8.08
C ARG A 136 1.62 2.42 6.94
N VAL A 137 1.11 2.46 5.70
CA VAL A 137 1.86 2.15 4.49
C VAL A 137 1.67 3.28 3.47
N GLN A 138 2.76 3.71 2.85
CA GLN A 138 2.77 4.70 1.79
C GLN A 138 3.22 4.05 0.48
N ARG A 139 2.62 4.48 -0.63
CA ARG A 139 3.05 4.15 -1.99
C ARG A 139 3.09 5.39 -2.85
N ASN A 140 4.16 5.52 -3.61
CA ASN A 140 4.35 6.56 -4.61
C ASN A 140 4.27 5.92 -5.99
N GLN A 141 3.67 6.65 -6.93
CA GLN A 141 3.60 6.29 -8.34
C GLN A 141 4.00 7.48 -9.19
N GLU A 142 4.81 7.21 -10.18
CA GLU A 142 5.36 8.19 -11.11
C GLU A 142 4.91 7.84 -12.53
N VAL A 143 4.46 8.84 -13.28
CA VAL A 143 4.08 8.71 -14.68
C VAL A 143 4.76 9.80 -15.50
N TRP A 144 5.39 9.39 -16.59
CA TRP A 144 6.01 10.29 -17.54
C TRP A 144 5.04 10.63 -18.66
N VAL A 145 4.88 11.91 -18.91
CA VAL A 145 4.02 12.46 -19.96
C VAL A 145 4.79 13.44 -20.82
N ARG A 146 4.31 13.69 -22.03
CA ARG A 146 4.94 14.62 -22.97
C ARG A 146 3.91 15.50 -23.63
N GLU A 147 4.35 16.69 -24.01
CA GLU A 147 3.59 17.66 -24.81
C GLU A 147 4.40 18.10 -26.02
#